data_8cacee12d04cb312278f96f4adce3c63
#
_entry.id   8cacee12d04cb312278f96f4adce3c63
#
_cell.length_a   1.000
_cell.length_b   1.000
_cell.length_c   1.000
_cell.angle_alpha   90.00
_cell.angle_beta   90.00
_cell.angle_gamma   90.00
#
_symmetry.space_group_name_H-M   'P 1'
#
loop_
_entity.id
_entity.type
_entity.pdbx_description
1 polymer ?
#
loop_
_entity_poly.entity_id
_entity_poly.type
_entity_poly.pdbx_seq_one_letter_code
_entity_poly.pdbx_strand_id
1 'polypeptide(L)'
;GYLYAISNFQLPIGTFNELLYGVMIQATSGGRHPAGASSYGAIAGDAWYRAQYMLQDQKIGHYMHLPPRTIFFSQIFGQMIGVPVNYGAMRWILNTKREYLDGTKVDPLHQWTGQSLQSYNTMAVQYVLVGPARLFSTSYTKPIPFGFLFGALAPVVIYGLHKLFPRARFNLWNVTVFSATAAKFYGNLSTGYLSQFIVGTVSMLSLIHISEPTRLDVI
;
A
#
# COMPACT_ATOMS: atom_id res chain seq x y z
N GLY A 1 -7.58 8.34 -4.23
CA GLY A 1 -8.52 8.27 -5.36
C GLY A 1 -7.85 8.67 -6.66
N TYR A 2 -7.55 9.96 -6.86
CA TYR A 2 -7.03 10.51 -8.14
C TYR A 2 -5.73 9.83 -8.61
N LEU A 3 -4.72 9.72 -7.73
CA LEU A 3 -3.46 9.05 -8.06
C LEU A 3 -3.69 7.58 -8.47
N TYR A 4 -4.53 6.88 -7.73
CA TYR A 4 -4.86 5.48 -8.04
C TYR A 4 -5.59 5.34 -9.38
N ALA A 5 -6.49 6.25 -9.70
CA ALA A 5 -7.21 6.24 -10.97
C ALA A 5 -6.28 6.42 -12.19
N ILE A 6 -5.22 7.23 -12.05
CA ILE A 6 -4.27 7.51 -13.15
C ILE A 6 -3.19 6.43 -13.26
N SER A 7 -2.57 6.05 -12.13
CA SER A 7 -1.35 5.24 -12.12
C SER A 7 -1.56 3.79 -11.68
N ASN A 8 -2.76 3.44 -11.19
CA ASN A 8 -3.06 2.17 -10.50
C ASN A 8 -2.06 1.90 -9.34
N PHE A 9 -1.43 2.96 -8.82
CA PHE A 9 -0.46 2.87 -7.75
C PHE A 9 -1.13 3.06 -6.38
N GLN A 10 -0.92 2.09 -5.52
CA GLN A 10 -1.45 2.06 -4.16
C GLN A 10 -0.42 2.61 -3.17
N LEU A 11 -0.72 3.75 -2.55
CA LEU A 11 0.15 4.34 -1.52
C LEU A 11 0.07 3.52 -0.22
N PRO A 12 1.20 3.16 0.40
CA PRO A 12 1.23 2.48 1.69
C PRO A 12 0.91 3.46 2.83
N ILE A 13 -0.37 3.74 3.05
CA ILE A 13 -0.82 4.75 4.03
C ILE A 13 -0.92 4.16 5.45
N GLY A 14 -1.00 2.84 5.63
CA GLY A 14 -1.17 2.19 6.93
C GLY A 14 -0.15 2.66 7.96
N THR A 15 1.12 2.52 7.66
CA THR A 15 2.23 2.95 8.53
C THR A 15 2.24 4.46 8.80
N PHE A 16 1.85 5.27 7.82
CA PHE A 16 1.70 6.72 8.01
C PHE A 16 0.59 7.05 8.99
N ASN A 17 -0.54 6.34 8.94
CA ASN A 17 -1.64 6.53 9.89
C ASN A 17 -1.24 6.12 11.31
N GLU A 18 -0.47 5.04 11.49
CA GLU A 18 0.08 4.65 12.79
C GLU A 18 1.04 5.70 13.34
N LEU A 19 1.89 6.27 12.49
CA LEU A 19 2.78 7.37 12.85
C LEU A 19 1.98 8.62 13.26
N LEU A 20 0.94 8.96 12.51
CA LEU A 20 0.05 10.09 12.81
C LEU A 20 -0.64 9.90 14.16
N TYR A 21 -1.15 8.70 14.42
CA TYR A 21 -1.70 8.35 15.73
C TYR A 21 -0.67 8.55 16.84
N GLY A 22 0.57 8.10 16.62
CA GLY A 22 1.67 8.29 17.57
C GLY A 22 1.94 9.77 17.89
N VAL A 23 1.91 10.66 16.89
CA VAL A 23 2.03 12.11 17.07
C VAL A 23 0.85 12.64 17.88
N MET A 24 -0.36 12.27 17.54
CA MET A 24 -1.58 12.74 18.20
C MET A 24 -1.63 12.32 19.67
N ILE A 25 -1.31 11.05 19.98
CA ILE A 25 -1.38 10.56 21.36
C ILE A 25 -0.27 11.15 22.25
N GLN A 26 0.87 11.50 21.68
CA GLN A 26 1.93 12.18 22.42
C GLN A 26 1.57 13.63 22.78
N ALA A 27 0.76 14.28 21.95
CA ALA A 27 0.25 15.62 22.22
C ALA A 27 -0.88 15.62 23.28
N THR A 28 -1.48 14.44 23.53
CA THR A 28 -2.59 14.29 24.48
C THR A 28 -2.08 13.66 25.79
N SER A 29 -2.58 14.11 26.92
CA SER A 29 -2.25 13.58 28.26
C SER A 29 -2.86 12.21 28.56
N GLY A 30 -3.50 11.56 27.60
CA GLY A 30 -4.12 10.24 27.73
C GLY A 30 -3.12 9.08 27.80
N GLY A 31 -3.60 7.90 28.21
CA GLY A 31 -2.78 6.70 28.29
C GLY A 31 -2.22 6.26 26.94
N ARG A 32 -0.93 5.95 26.89
CA ARG A 32 -0.22 5.52 25.68
C ARG A 32 -0.38 4.02 25.47
N HIS A 33 -1.48 3.60 24.85
CA HIS A 33 -1.75 2.20 24.56
C HIS A 33 -1.32 1.82 23.14
N PRO A 34 -0.33 0.93 22.97
CA PRO A 34 0.13 0.50 21.64
C PRO A 34 -0.98 -0.09 20.75
N ALA A 35 -1.92 -0.82 21.36
CA ALA A 35 -3.07 -1.37 20.64
C ALA A 35 -3.93 -0.31 19.92
N GLY A 36 -3.93 0.93 20.42
CA GLY A 36 -4.62 2.04 19.77
C GLY A 36 -4.04 2.39 18.40
N ALA A 37 -2.70 2.31 18.23
CA ALA A 37 -2.06 2.56 16.95
C ALA A 37 -2.45 1.50 15.91
N SER A 38 -2.42 0.24 16.30
CA SER A 38 -2.83 -0.86 15.42
C SER A 38 -4.31 -0.76 15.03
N SER A 39 -5.18 -0.40 15.99
CA SER A 39 -6.60 -0.19 15.72
C SER A 39 -6.84 1.01 14.80
N TYR A 40 -6.15 2.12 15.02
CA TYR A 40 -6.25 3.31 14.16
C TYR A 40 -5.71 3.03 12.75
N GLY A 41 -4.56 2.35 12.65
CA GLY A 41 -3.99 1.91 11.38
C GLY A 41 -4.92 0.98 10.61
N ALA A 42 -5.56 0.03 11.29
CA ALA A 42 -6.55 -0.86 10.69
C ALA A 42 -7.79 -0.10 10.20
N ILE A 43 -8.37 0.77 11.02
CA ILE A 43 -9.59 1.51 10.65
C ILE A 43 -9.30 2.53 9.55
N ALA A 44 -8.29 3.35 9.69
CA ALA A 44 -7.99 4.42 8.75
C ALA A 44 -7.23 3.93 7.50
N GLY A 45 -6.27 3.02 7.67
CA GLY A 45 -5.45 2.47 6.59
C GLY A 45 -6.17 1.41 5.77
N ASP A 46 -6.75 0.41 6.42
CA ASP A 46 -7.43 -0.69 5.74
C ASP A 46 -8.72 -0.25 5.04
N ALA A 47 -9.47 0.67 5.62
CA ALA A 47 -10.64 1.24 4.95
C ALA A 47 -10.26 1.88 3.61
N TRP A 48 -9.13 2.57 3.55
CA TRP A 48 -8.59 3.14 2.33
C TRP A 48 -8.25 2.07 1.28
N TYR A 49 -7.54 1.01 1.68
CA TYR A 49 -7.19 -0.09 0.80
C TYR A 49 -8.43 -0.81 0.27
N ARG A 50 -9.39 -1.09 1.14
CA ARG A 50 -10.65 -1.74 0.75
C ARG A 50 -11.44 -0.92 -0.25
N ALA A 51 -11.52 0.40 -0.05
CA ALA A 51 -12.16 1.30 -1.00
C ALA A 51 -11.47 1.28 -2.38
N GLN A 52 -10.13 1.19 -2.43
CA GLN A 52 -9.39 1.09 -3.68
C GLN A 52 -9.66 -0.22 -4.42
N TYR A 53 -9.67 -1.35 -3.72
CA TYR A 53 -10.00 -2.65 -4.33
C TYR A 53 -11.44 -2.66 -4.88
N MET A 54 -12.38 -2.10 -4.14
CA MET A 54 -13.75 -1.97 -4.60
C MET A 54 -13.85 -1.13 -5.90
N LEU A 55 -13.12 -0.02 -5.98
CA LEU A 55 -13.07 0.81 -7.19
C LEU A 55 -12.38 0.09 -8.37
N GLN A 56 -11.37 -0.73 -8.10
CA GLN A 56 -10.71 -1.55 -9.11
C GLN A 56 -11.68 -2.53 -9.75
N ASP A 57 -12.43 -3.26 -8.95
CA ASP A 57 -13.42 -4.23 -9.43
C ASP A 57 -14.52 -3.54 -10.25
N GLN A 58 -14.98 -2.37 -9.80
CA GLN A 58 -15.95 -1.56 -10.55
C GLN A 58 -15.40 -1.10 -11.91
N LYS A 59 -14.10 -0.75 -11.97
CA LYS A 59 -13.45 -0.38 -13.23
C LYS A 59 -13.34 -1.56 -14.19
N ILE A 60 -12.98 -2.75 -13.68
CA ILE A 60 -12.98 -3.98 -14.49
C ILE A 60 -14.38 -4.28 -15.01
N GLY A 61 -15.37 -4.20 -14.14
CA GLY A 61 -16.76 -4.38 -14.56
C GLY A 61 -17.23 -3.39 -15.63
N HIS A 62 -16.75 -2.13 -15.58
CA HIS A 62 -17.01 -1.15 -16.61
C HIS A 62 -16.41 -1.57 -17.97
N TYR A 63 -15.18 -2.08 -17.98
CA TYR A 63 -14.56 -2.60 -19.21
C TYR A 63 -15.27 -3.84 -19.75
N MET A 64 -15.87 -4.66 -18.89
CA MET A 64 -16.65 -5.83 -19.25
C MET A 64 -18.12 -5.49 -19.58
N HIS A 65 -18.50 -4.20 -19.62
CA HIS A 65 -19.86 -3.72 -19.89
C HIS A 65 -20.92 -4.24 -18.91
N LEU A 66 -20.52 -4.54 -17.67
CA LEU A 66 -21.43 -4.97 -16.61
C LEU A 66 -22.14 -3.77 -15.97
N PRO A 67 -23.42 -3.88 -15.61
CA PRO A 67 -24.14 -2.80 -14.92
C PRO A 67 -23.47 -2.46 -13.57
N PRO A 68 -23.09 -1.19 -13.32
CA PRO A 68 -22.35 -0.82 -12.12
C PRO A 68 -23.12 -1.08 -10.83
N ARG A 69 -24.44 -1.01 -10.86
CA ARG A 69 -25.29 -1.35 -9.70
C ARG A 69 -25.18 -2.82 -9.32
N THR A 70 -25.17 -3.71 -10.30
CA THR A 70 -25.04 -5.16 -10.05
C THR A 70 -23.70 -5.49 -9.39
N ILE A 71 -22.61 -4.89 -9.87
CA ILE A 71 -21.27 -5.08 -9.30
C ILE A 71 -21.25 -4.58 -7.86
N PHE A 72 -21.77 -3.38 -7.60
CA PHE A 72 -21.79 -2.80 -6.26
C PHE A 72 -22.56 -3.69 -5.26
N PHE A 73 -23.76 -4.13 -5.61
CA PHE A 73 -24.54 -5.02 -4.73
C PHE A 73 -23.90 -6.39 -4.57
N SER A 74 -23.28 -6.95 -5.59
CA SER A 74 -22.54 -8.20 -5.52
C SER A 74 -21.35 -8.08 -4.55
N GLN A 75 -20.61 -6.97 -4.58
CA GLN A 75 -19.51 -6.71 -3.65
C GLN A 75 -20.00 -6.59 -2.19
N ILE A 76 -21.10 -5.87 -1.95
CA ILE A 76 -21.68 -5.77 -0.60
C ILE A 76 -22.12 -7.14 -0.11
N PHE A 77 -22.82 -7.90 -0.92
CA PHE A 77 -23.30 -9.24 -0.56
C PHE A 77 -22.13 -10.19 -0.27
N GLY A 78 -21.09 -10.15 -1.12
CA GLY A 78 -19.86 -10.91 -0.89
C GLY A 78 -19.18 -10.56 0.45
N GLN A 79 -19.15 -9.27 0.81
CA GLN A 79 -18.59 -8.83 2.10
C GLN A 79 -19.46 -9.28 3.29
N MET A 80 -20.78 -9.25 3.17
CA MET A 80 -21.69 -9.72 4.22
C MET A 80 -21.45 -11.20 4.56
N ILE A 81 -21.09 -12.02 3.59
CA ILE A 81 -20.74 -13.43 3.82
C ILE A 81 -19.27 -13.56 4.25
N GLY A 82 -18.37 -12.86 3.59
CA GLY A 82 -16.93 -12.98 3.80
C GLY A 82 -16.47 -12.53 5.20
N VAL A 83 -17.05 -11.46 5.75
CA VAL A 83 -16.67 -10.94 7.06
C VAL A 83 -16.93 -11.95 8.19
N PRO A 84 -18.12 -12.57 8.34
CA PRO A 84 -18.32 -13.59 9.35
C PRO A 84 -17.44 -14.83 9.19
N VAL A 85 -17.22 -15.28 7.95
CA VAL A 85 -16.35 -16.42 7.65
C VAL A 85 -14.90 -16.12 8.06
N ASN A 86 -14.37 -14.95 7.67
CA ASN A 86 -13.05 -14.53 8.07
C ASN A 86 -12.90 -14.38 9.58
N TYR A 87 -13.91 -13.83 10.25
CA TYR A 87 -13.93 -13.72 11.71
C TYR A 87 -13.92 -15.09 12.38
N GLY A 88 -14.72 -16.02 11.90
CA GLY A 88 -14.75 -17.41 12.40
C GLY A 88 -13.41 -18.11 12.22
N ALA A 89 -12.80 -17.99 11.03
CA ALA A 89 -11.47 -18.54 10.74
C ALA A 89 -10.39 -17.93 11.64
N MET A 90 -10.40 -16.62 11.82
CA MET A 90 -9.47 -15.93 12.72
C MET A 90 -9.62 -16.41 14.17
N ARG A 91 -10.84 -16.51 14.68
CA ARG A 91 -11.11 -17.02 16.01
C ARG A 91 -10.64 -18.47 16.20
N TRP A 92 -10.88 -19.30 15.20
CA TRP A 92 -10.41 -20.69 15.21
C TRP A 92 -8.88 -20.77 15.25
N ILE A 93 -8.18 -19.99 14.39
CA ILE A 93 -6.71 -19.93 14.37
C ILE A 93 -6.18 -19.47 15.73
N LEU A 94 -6.70 -18.38 16.28
CA LEU A 94 -6.25 -17.85 17.57
C LEU A 94 -6.45 -18.85 18.71
N ASN A 95 -7.54 -19.61 18.71
CA ASN A 95 -7.79 -20.61 19.74
C ASN A 95 -6.90 -21.85 19.58
N THR A 96 -6.65 -22.29 18.35
CA THR A 96 -5.95 -23.55 18.08
C THR A 96 -4.43 -23.37 17.99
N LYS A 97 -3.94 -22.22 17.47
CA LYS A 97 -2.54 -21.98 17.16
C LYS A 97 -1.89 -20.93 18.05
N ARG A 98 -2.54 -20.52 19.12
CA ARG A 98 -2.09 -19.46 20.02
C ARG A 98 -0.66 -19.66 20.52
N GLU A 99 -0.30 -20.88 20.95
CA GLU A 99 1.02 -21.19 21.50
C GLU A 99 2.16 -21.01 20.46
N TYR A 100 1.86 -21.25 19.20
CA TYR A 100 2.80 -21.02 18.10
C TYR A 100 2.91 -19.54 17.74
N LEU A 101 1.79 -18.82 17.79
CA LEU A 101 1.75 -17.39 17.47
C LEU A 101 2.40 -16.54 18.56
N ASP A 102 2.28 -16.94 19.81
CA ASP A 102 2.92 -16.29 20.98
C ASP A 102 4.42 -16.66 21.10
N GLY A 103 4.91 -17.62 20.29
CA GLY A 103 6.29 -18.06 20.28
C GLY A 103 6.67 -19.02 21.44
N THR A 104 5.69 -19.51 22.22
CA THR A 104 5.91 -20.49 23.30
C THR A 104 6.26 -21.88 22.76
N LYS A 105 5.75 -22.22 21.58
CA LYS A 105 6.10 -23.43 20.84
C LYS A 105 6.62 -23.08 19.45
N VAL A 106 7.61 -23.84 18.99
CA VAL A 106 8.14 -23.74 17.63
C VAL A 106 7.40 -24.74 16.75
N ASP A 107 6.83 -24.26 15.64
CA ASP A 107 6.23 -25.14 14.65
C ASP A 107 7.33 -25.88 13.86
N PRO A 108 7.34 -27.22 13.80
CA PRO A 108 8.34 -27.99 13.05
C PRO A 108 8.44 -27.62 11.57
N LEU A 109 7.33 -27.16 10.99
CA LEU A 109 7.27 -26.76 9.58
C LEU A 109 7.50 -25.24 9.37
N HIS A 110 7.73 -24.49 10.44
CA HIS A 110 7.90 -23.03 10.42
C HIS A 110 6.78 -22.24 9.70
N GLN A 111 5.57 -22.80 9.64
CA GLN A 111 4.42 -22.16 9.01
C GLN A 111 3.72 -21.16 9.95
N TRP A 112 3.73 -21.47 11.25
CA TRP A 112 3.09 -20.66 12.29
C TRP A 112 4.16 -20.01 13.17
N THR A 113 4.74 -18.91 12.70
CA THR A 113 5.88 -18.28 13.39
C THR A 113 5.51 -17.09 14.25
N GLY A 114 4.29 -16.56 14.16
CA GLY A 114 3.90 -15.33 14.84
C GLY A 114 4.65 -14.07 14.43
N GLN A 115 5.61 -14.18 13.50
CA GLN A 115 6.50 -13.07 13.09
C GLN A 115 5.73 -11.83 12.64
N SER A 116 4.64 -12.00 11.90
CA SER A 116 3.80 -10.89 11.46
C SER A 116 3.15 -10.16 12.64
N LEU A 117 2.64 -10.90 13.63
CA LEU A 117 2.05 -10.32 14.84
C LEU A 117 3.10 -9.56 15.66
N GLN A 118 4.29 -10.11 15.80
CA GLN A 118 5.39 -9.45 16.48
C GLN A 118 5.82 -8.17 15.76
N SER A 119 5.85 -8.17 14.42
CA SER A 119 6.16 -6.98 13.61
C SER A 119 5.13 -5.88 13.84
N TYR A 120 3.83 -6.18 13.82
CA TYR A 120 2.77 -5.21 14.11
C TYR A 120 2.88 -4.66 15.54
N ASN A 121 3.14 -5.52 16.52
CA ASN A 121 3.34 -5.07 17.90
C ASN A 121 4.57 -4.17 18.03
N THR A 122 5.67 -4.52 17.40
CA THR A 122 6.90 -3.72 17.40
C THR A 122 6.67 -2.35 16.79
N MET A 123 5.96 -2.27 15.65
CA MET A 123 5.60 -0.98 15.03
C MET A 123 4.72 -0.14 15.94
N ALA A 124 3.70 -0.74 16.56
CA ALA A 124 2.82 -0.04 17.49
C ALA A 124 3.60 0.51 18.71
N VAL A 125 4.52 -0.27 19.26
CA VAL A 125 5.40 0.16 20.36
C VAL A 125 6.31 1.31 19.91
N GLN A 126 6.92 1.22 18.75
CA GLN A 126 7.80 2.26 18.21
C GLN A 126 7.06 3.59 18.02
N TYR A 127 5.87 3.59 17.46
CA TYR A 127 5.13 4.83 17.19
C TYR A 127 4.47 5.43 18.42
N VAL A 128 4.02 4.62 19.39
CA VAL A 128 3.27 5.10 20.56
C VAL A 128 4.17 5.27 21.78
N LEU A 129 4.97 4.27 22.16
CA LEU A 129 5.76 4.32 23.38
C LEU A 129 7.08 5.09 23.18
N VAL A 130 7.84 4.77 22.14
CA VAL A 130 9.06 5.51 21.79
C VAL A 130 8.72 6.90 21.29
N GLY A 131 7.77 6.95 20.38
CA GLY A 131 7.23 8.17 19.80
C GLY A 131 8.07 8.74 18.65
N PRO A 132 7.44 9.50 17.75
CA PRO A 132 8.08 10.03 16.56
C PRO A 132 9.28 10.92 16.86
N ALA A 133 9.23 11.72 17.93
CA ALA A 133 10.32 12.62 18.32
C ALA A 133 11.62 11.85 18.64
N ARG A 134 11.52 10.76 19.38
CA ARG A 134 12.68 9.89 19.68
C ARG A 134 13.04 8.99 18.50
N LEU A 135 12.03 8.48 17.79
CA LEU A 135 12.25 7.63 16.62
C LEU A 135 13.11 8.33 15.57
N PHE A 136 12.87 9.62 15.32
CA PHE A 136 13.62 10.42 14.35
C PHE A 136 14.81 11.20 14.93
N SER A 137 15.17 10.98 16.19
CA SER A 137 16.33 11.62 16.80
C SER A 137 17.66 10.88 16.54
N THR A 138 17.60 9.59 16.21
CA THR A 138 18.78 8.76 15.99
C THR A 138 19.45 9.14 14.66
N SER A 139 20.79 9.09 14.61
CA SER A 139 21.57 9.46 13.42
C SER A 139 21.12 8.75 12.13
N TYR A 140 20.61 7.54 12.24
CA TYR A 140 20.12 6.71 11.14
C TYR A 140 18.75 7.16 10.60
N THR A 141 17.88 7.66 11.48
CA THR A 141 16.47 7.99 11.16
C THR A 141 16.25 9.48 10.94
N LYS A 142 17.21 10.34 11.32
CA LYS A 142 17.15 11.79 11.06
C LYS A 142 16.86 12.18 9.61
N PRO A 143 17.35 11.47 8.57
CA PRO A 143 17.07 11.83 7.19
C PRO A 143 15.62 11.57 6.76
N ILE A 144 14.88 10.68 7.46
CA ILE A 144 13.53 10.26 7.06
C ILE A 144 12.53 11.42 6.99
N PRO A 145 12.45 12.33 7.99
CA PRO A 145 11.58 13.52 7.89
C PRO A 145 11.85 14.41 6.68
N PHE A 146 13.11 14.50 6.23
CA PHE A 146 13.44 15.24 5.00
C PHE A 146 12.84 14.60 3.75
N GLY A 147 12.55 13.29 3.78
CA GLY A 147 11.83 12.60 2.72
C GLY A 147 10.43 13.16 2.50
N PHE A 148 9.73 13.60 3.55
CA PHE A 148 8.43 14.27 3.42
C PHE A 148 8.56 15.62 2.72
N LEU A 149 9.58 16.40 3.08
CA LEU A 149 9.87 17.68 2.44
C LEU A 149 10.23 17.48 0.96
N PHE A 150 11.11 16.53 0.68
CA PHE A 150 11.50 16.16 -0.68
C PHE A 150 10.29 15.69 -1.50
N GLY A 151 9.45 14.84 -0.93
CA GLY A 151 8.23 14.36 -1.57
C GLY A 151 7.21 15.46 -1.89
N ALA A 152 7.15 16.50 -1.06
CA ALA A 152 6.30 17.67 -1.30
C ALA A 152 6.88 18.61 -2.37
N LEU A 153 8.19 18.80 -2.38
CA LEU A 153 8.87 19.73 -3.30
C LEU A 153 9.07 19.14 -4.69
N ALA A 154 9.31 17.84 -4.81
CA ALA A 154 9.63 17.21 -6.09
C ALA A 154 8.55 17.40 -7.18
N PRO A 155 7.24 17.29 -6.91
CA PRO A 155 6.21 17.58 -7.90
C PRO A 155 6.23 19.05 -8.36
N VAL A 156 6.53 19.98 -7.43
CA VAL A 156 6.61 21.42 -7.74
C VAL A 156 7.80 21.69 -8.67
N VAL A 157 8.94 21.08 -8.39
CA VAL A 157 10.14 21.17 -9.26
C VAL A 157 9.85 20.62 -10.65
N ILE A 158 9.22 19.45 -10.76
CA ILE A 158 8.86 18.87 -12.06
C ILE A 158 7.87 19.76 -12.82
N TYR A 159 6.89 20.34 -12.12
CA TYR A 159 5.98 21.28 -12.73
C TYR A 159 6.71 22.53 -13.26
N GLY A 160 7.65 23.08 -12.47
CA GLY A 160 8.53 24.17 -12.92
C GLY A 160 9.35 23.81 -14.14
N LEU A 161 9.98 22.63 -14.14
CA LEU A 161 10.74 22.12 -15.28
C LEU A 161 9.87 21.93 -16.53
N HIS A 162 8.63 21.46 -16.36
CA HIS A 162 7.69 21.36 -17.47
C HIS A 162 7.35 22.72 -18.09
N LYS A 163 7.19 23.75 -17.27
CA LYS A 163 6.98 25.12 -17.76
C LYS A 163 8.20 25.69 -18.50
N LEU A 164 9.40 25.42 -17.98
CA LEU A 164 10.64 25.90 -18.59
C LEU A 164 10.99 25.15 -19.88
N PHE A 165 10.72 23.83 -19.93
CA PHE A 165 11.07 22.97 -21.05
C PHE A 165 9.85 22.15 -21.54
N PRO A 166 8.87 22.75 -22.23
CA PRO A 166 7.64 22.07 -22.65
C PRO A 166 7.89 20.87 -23.58
N ARG A 167 8.95 20.96 -24.39
CA ARG A 167 9.33 19.89 -25.35
C ARG A 167 9.78 18.60 -24.67
N ALA A 168 10.31 18.67 -23.45
CA ALA A 168 10.82 17.51 -22.70
C ALA A 168 9.71 16.66 -22.04
N ARG A 169 8.44 17.06 -22.17
CA ARG A 169 7.26 16.33 -21.68
C ARG A 169 7.37 15.89 -20.20
N PHE A 170 7.92 16.74 -19.33
CA PHE A 170 8.01 16.45 -17.88
C PHE A 170 6.65 16.22 -17.21
N ASN A 171 5.55 16.63 -17.85
CA ASN A 171 4.19 16.31 -17.40
C ASN A 171 3.89 14.81 -17.33
N LEU A 172 4.63 13.97 -18.02
CA LEU A 172 4.50 12.50 -17.96
C LEU A 172 5.26 11.89 -16.77
N TRP A 173 6.13 12.65 -16.13
CA TRP A 173 6.92 12.17 -14.99
C TRP A 173 6.10 12.19 -13.72
N ASN A 174 5.80 11.01 -13.20
CA ASN A 174 5.09 10.87 -11.94
C ASN A 174 6.09 10.54 -10.82
N VAL A 175 6.41 11.56 -10.00
CA VAL A 175 7.36 11.44 -8.88
C VAL A 175 6.95 10.34 -7.91
N THR A 176 5.66 10.23 -7.63
CA THR A 176 5.15 9.24 -6.66
C THR A 176 5.38 7.81 -7.15
N VAL A 177 5.09 7.56 -8.44
CA VAL A 177 5.33 6.24 -9.05
C VAL A 177 6.82 5.94 -9.08
N PHE A 178 7.65 6.92 -9.48
CA PHE A 178 9.10 6.77 -9.51
C PHE A 178 9.67 6.44 -8.12
N SER A 179 9.35 7.25 -7.11
CA SER A 179 9.84 7.05 -5.74
C SER A 179 9.36 5.74 -5.14
N ALA A 180 8.12 5.36 -5.39
CA ALA A 180 7.57 4.11 -4.89
C ALA A 180 8.19 2.89 -5.57
N THR A 181 8.49 2.98 -6.87
CA THR A 181 9.20 1.92 -7.59
C THR A 181 10.64 1.83 -7.10
N ALA A 182 11.33 2.96 -6.95
CA ALA A 182 12.68 3.00 -6.40
C ALA A 182 12.76 2.42 -4.98
N ALA A 183 11.75 2.68 -4.14
CA ALA A 183 11.67 2.12 -2.79
C ALA A 183 11.49 0.60 -2.75
N LYS A 184 11.09 -0.02 -3.85
CA LYS A 184 10.99 -1.49 -3.95
C LYS A 184 12.34 -2.18 -4.23
N PHE A 185 13.37 -1.45 -4.63
CA PHE A 185 14.72 -1.98 -4.83
C PHE A 185 15.47 -2.14 -3.49
N TYR A 186 14.93 -2.94 -2.58
CA TYR A 186 15.59 -3.26 -1.32
C TYR A 186 15.47 -4.75 -0.98
N GLY A 187 16.53 -5.29 -0.40
CA GLY A 187 16.59 -6.68 0.06
C GLY A 187 16.30 -7.70 -1.05
N ASN A 188 15.74 -8.83 -0.65
CA ASN A 188 15.48 -9.97 -1.56
C ASN A 188 14.35 -9.73 -2.58
N LEU A 189 13.60 -8.64 -2.43
CA LEU A 189 12.50 -8.30 -3.34
C LEU A 189 12.99 -7.69 -4.65
N SER A 190 14.24 -7.20 -4.69
CA SER A 190 14.80 -6.55 -5.90
C SER A 190 15.06 -7.52 -7.05
N THR A 191 15.29 -8.80 -6.79
CA THR A 191 15.70 -9.78 -7.81
C THR A 191 14.66 -10.06 -8.89
N GLY A 192 13.37 -9.92 -8.57
CA GLY A 192 12.28 -10.12 -9.52
C GLY A 192 11.91 -8.91 -10.38
N TYR A 193 12.28 -7.69 -9.97
CA TYR A 193 11.82 -6.48 -10.66
C TYR A 193 12.43 -6.28 -12.03
N LEU A 194 13.69 -6.64 -12.22
CA LEU A 194 14.33 -6.57 -13.53
C LEU A 194 13.63 -7.51 -14.53
N SER A 195 13.35 -8.74 -14.11
CA SER A 195 12.62 -9.71 -14.91
C SER A 195 11.21 -9.23 -15.24
N GLN A 196 10.50 -8.67 -14.26
CA GLN A 196 9.18 -8.07 -14.47
C GLN A 196 9.22 -6.91 -15.46
N PHE A 197 10.23 -6.06 -15.35
CA PHE A 197 10.42 -4.92 -16.29
C PHE A 197 10.66 -5.42 -17.71
N ILE A 198 11.57 -6.38 -17.90
CA ILE A 198 11.88 -6.94 -19.22
C ILE A 198 10.65 -7.62 -19.83
N VAL A 199 10.02 -8.53 -19.09
CA VAL A 199 8.84 -9.27 -19.56
C VAL A 199 7.67 -8.31 -19.82
N GLY A 200 7.44 -7.35 -18.93
CA GLY A 200 6.39 -6.35 -19.09
C GLY A 200 6.61 -5.47 -20.33
N THR A 201 7.84 -5.02 -20.55
CA THR A 201 8.18 -4.21 -21.73
C THR A 201 8.01 -5.00 -23.02
N VAL A 202 8.53 -6.23 -23.07
CA VAL A 202 8.39 -7.10 -24.25
C VAL A 202 6.91 -7.40 -24.53
N SER A 203 6.14 -7.74 -23.50
CA SER A 203 4.71 -8.03 -23.65
C SER A 203 3.92 -6.82 -24.15
N MET A 204 4.18 -5.62 -23.59
CA MET A 204 3.50 -4.40 -24.01
C MET A 204 3.84 -4.02 -25.45
N LEU A 205 5.11 -4.10 -25.83
CA LEU A 205 5.53 -3.86 -27.21
C LEU A 205 4.91 -4.87 -28.18
N SER A 206 4.87 -6.15 -27.82
CA SER A 206 4.24 -7.18 -28.64
C SER A 206 2.74 -6.95 -28.79
N LEU A 207 2.04 -6.55 -27.72
CA LEU A 207 0.60 -6.24 -27.77
C LEU A 207 0.32 -5.00 -28.64
N ILE A 208 1.16 -3.98 -28.60
CA ILE A 208 1.03 -2.79 -29.45
C ILE A 208 1.15 -3.20 -30.91
N HIS A 209 2.13 -4.03 -31.26
CA HIS A 209 2.29 -4.52 -32.63
C HIS A 209 1.15 -5.42 -33.12
N ILE A 210 0.51 -6.18 -32.21
CA ILE A 210 -0.65 -7.02 -32.56
C ILE A 210 -1.91 -6.19 -32.76
N SER A 211 -2.06 -5.08 -32.05
CA SER A 211 -3.27 -4.23 -32.09
C SER A 211 -3.24 -3.19 -33.22
N GLU A 212 -2.08 -2.83 -33.77
CA GLU A 212 -1.98 -1.84 -34.84
C GLU A 212 -2.41 -2.33 -36.25
N PRO A 213 -2.24 -3.61 -36.65
CA PRO A 213 -2.65 -4.02 -37.98
C PRO A 213 -4.16 -3.88 -38.25
N THR A 214 -4.97 -3.89 -37.20
CA THR A 214 -6.44 -3.78 -37.33
C THR A 214 -6.95 -2.35 -37.59
N ARG A 215 -6.09 -1.34 -37.50
CA ARG A 215 -6.46 0.07 -37.76
C ARG A 215 -6.22 0.53 -39.19
N LEU A 216 -5.50 -0.23 -39.99
CA LEU A 216 -5.20 0.11 -41.37
C LEU A 216 -6.20 -0.43 -42.39
N ASP A 217 -7.12 -1.33 -41.99
CA ASP A 217 -8.08 -1.93 -42.90
C ASP A 217 -9.48 -1.31 -42.84
N VAL A 218 -9.62 -0.13 -42.21
CA VAL A 218 -10.89 0.62 -42.17
C VAL A 218 -10.67 2.03 -42.74
N ILE A 219 -10.31 2.11 -44.00
CA ILE A 219 -10.51 3.30 -44.87
C ILE A 219 -11.19 2.84 -46.15
#